data_673b7ea247cf7d1c920e5e505f388bd8
#
_entry.id   673b7ea247cf7d1c920e5e505f388bd8
#
_cell.length_a   1.000
_cell.length_b   1.000
_cell.length_c   1.000
_cell.angle_alpha   90.00
_cell.angle_beta   90.00
_cell.angle_gamma   90.00
#
_symmetry.space_group_name_H-M   'P 1'
#
loop_
_entity.id
_entity.type
_entity.pdbx_description
1 polymer ?
#
loop_
_entity_poly.entity_id
_entity_poly.type
_entity_poly.pdbx_seq_one_letter_code
_entity_poly.pdbx_strand_id
1 'polypeptide(L)'
;MLRFTGSAIAHWFVMIGFVSLLGTLITAYGQIIDPVFVIPFIGTWTPYRYFVLAVAWTTAVGIVALIGIRLATRFFHKSRTSRFLGSRSLKAYYVEATILAVVICVITLDYLEHQYYVDGTAVQIVAAVKIWVSVMWFVVISNDLTMGVAWHRFLAPFNIFFKRNLDSRPTLGELPEMIS
;
A
#
# COMPACT_ATOMS: atom_id res chain seq x y z
N MET A 1 -3.46 -18.09 11.02
CA MET A 1 -2.72 -16.86 10.75
C MET A 1 -1.49 -16.63 11.63
N LEU A 2 -1.43 -17.19 12.82
CA LEU A 2 -0.34 -16.98 13.80
C LEU A 2 0.99 -17.71 13.49
N ARG A 3 1.09 -18.52 12.45
CA ARG A 3 2.29 -19.29 12.12
C ARG A 3 3.44 -18.48 11.47
N PHE A 4 3.16 -17.24 11.03
CA PHE A 4 4.13 -16.35 10.38
C PHE A 4 3.98 -14.91 10.89
N THR A 5 4.21 -14.72 12.18
CA THR A 5 3.97 -13.45 12.89
C THR A 5 4.73 -12.28 12.26
N GLY A 6 5.99 -12.45 11.87
CA GLY A 6 6.77 -11.38 11.26
C GLY A 6 6.21 -10.89 9.90
N SER A 7 5.81 -11.83 9.03
CA SER A 7 5.19 -11.47 7.76
C SER A 7 3.81 -10.82 7.94
N ALA A 8 3.04 -11.25 8.94
CA ALA A 8 1.74 -10.67 9.25
C ALA A 8 1.88 -9.24 9.76
N ILE A 9 2.82 -8.97 10.67
CA ILE A 9 3.10 -7.63 11.19
C ILE A 9 3.55 -6.69 10.07
N ALA A 10 4.52 -7.11 9.25
CA ALA A 10 4.98 -6.31 8.12
C ALA A 10 3.83 -5.98 7.16
N HIS A 11 2.95 -6.94 6.89
CA HIS A 11 1.78 -6.74 6.04
C HIS A 11 0.77 -5.74 6.62
N TRP A 12 0.57 -5.73 7.95
CA TRP A 12 -0.28 -4.76 8.63
C TRP A 12 0.23 -3.32 8.43
N PHE A 13 1.53 -3.09 8.59
CA PHE A 13 2.12 -1.77 8.34
C PHE A 13 1.92 -1.32 6.89
N VAL A 14 2.11 -2.21 5.93
CA VAL A 14 1.88 -1.91 4.52
C VAL A 14 0.41 -1.60 4.22
N MET A 15 -0.52 -2.33 4.82
CA MET A 15 -1.96 -2.12 4.62
C MET A 15 -2.42 -0.77 5.19
N ILE A 16 -2.05 -0.48 6.44
CA ILE A 16 -2.36 0.81 7.08
C ILE A 16 -1.73 1.94 6.29
N GLY A 17 -0.46 1.78 5.88
CA GLY A 17 0.27 2.74 5.08
C GLY A 17 -0.41 3.02 3.74
N PHE A 18 -0.83 2.00 3.03
CA PHE A 18 -1.52 2.16 1.75
C PHE A 18 -2.77 3.03 1.87
N VAL A 19 -3.62 2.76 2.85
CA VAL A 19 -4.85 3.54 3.06
C VAL A 19 -4.54 4.97 3.52
N SER A 20 -3.65 5.12 4.50
CA SER A 20 -3.31 6.43 5.07
C SER A 20 -2.61 7.34 4.07
N LEU A 21 -1.73 6.80 3.22
CA LEU A 21 -0.98 7.58 2.25
C LEU A 21 -1.78 7.89 0.97
N LEU A 22 -2.93 7.24 0.76
CA LEU A 22 -3.79 7.54 -0.39
C LEU A 22 -4.22 9.02 -0.39
N GLY A 23 -4.53 9.59 0.77
CA GLY A 23 -4.87 11.01 0.93
C GLY A 23 -3.75 11.96 0.48
N THR A 24 -2.48 11.55 0.57
CA THR A 24 -1.36 12.38 0.13
C THR A 24 -1.28 12.56 -1.40
N LEU A 25 -2.07 11.82 -2.18
CA LEU A 25 -2.20 12.07 -3.62
C LEU A 25 -2.88 13.40 -3.89
N ILE A 26 -3.84 13.82 -3.06
CA ILE A 26 -4.53 15.12 -3.19
C ILE A 26 -3.50 16.25 -3.08
N THR A 27 -2.60 16.16 -2.09
CA THR A 27 -1.50 17.14 -1.95
C THR A 27 -0.62 17.15 -3.20
N ALA A 28 -0.22 15.97 -3.71
CA ALA A 28 0.63 15.89 -4.90
C ALA A 28 -0.03 16.49 -6.16
N TYR A 29 -1.34 16.33 -6.35
CA TYR A 29 -2.06 16.99 -7.45
C TYR A 29 -2.01 18.52 -7.33
N GLY A 30 -2.17 19.07 -6.14
CA GLY A 30 -2.04 20.49 -5.92
C GLY A 30 -0.62 20.99 -6.17
N GLN A 31 0.39 20.23 -5.75
CA GLN A 31 1.81 20.59 -5.86
C GLN A 31 2.36 20.61 -7.30
N ILE A 32 1.68 19.98 -8.26
CA ILE A 32 2.04 20.15 -9.68
C ILE A 32 1.78 21.58 -10.14
N ILE A 33 0.73 22.22 -9.60
CA ILE A 33 0.31 23.56 -9.98
C ILE A 33 1.01 24.59 -9.10
N ASP A 34 0.99 24.38 -7.80
CA ASP A 34 1.58 25.24 -6.79
C ASP A 34 2.48 24.43 -5.85
N PRO A 35 3.82 24.56 -5.94
CA PRO A 35 4.76 23.76 -5.13
C PRO A 35 4.56 23.88 -3.62
N VAL A 36 3.95 24.95 -3.14
CA VAL A 36 3.66 25.18 -1.72
C VAL A 36 2.24 24.74 -1.32
N PHE A 37 1.51 24.10 -2.24
CA PHE A 37 0.16 23.63 -1.96
C PHE A 37 0.12 22.62 -0.80
N VAL A 38 -0.79 22.89 0.14
CA VAL A 38 -1.12 21.99 1.24
C VAL A 38 -2.64 21.85 1.34
N ILE A 39 -3.12 20.69 1.82
CA ILE A 39 -4.56 20.50 2.01
C ILE A 39 -5.06 21.51 3.05
N PRO A 40 -6.10 22.31 2.76
CA PRO A 40 -6.69 23.24 3.71
C PRO A 40 -7.01 22.56 5.04
N PHE A 41 -6.82 23.26 6.14
CA PHE A 41 -7.06 22.86 7.53
C PHE A 41 -6.13 21.79 8.11
N ILE A 42 -5.78 20.75 7.35
CA ILE A 42 -4.95 19.63 7.85
C ILE A 42 -3.51 19.69 7.36
N GLY A 43 -3.26 20.23 6.18
CA GLY A 43 -1.91 20.20 5.56
C GLY A 43 -0.87 21.00 6.34
N THR A 44 -1.28 22.08 7.02
CA THR A 44 -0.41 22.88 7.87
C THR A 44 -0.30 22.37 9.31
N TRP A 45 -1.08 21.37 9.67
CA TRP A 45 -1.14 20.84 11.02
C TRP A 45 0.03 19.89 11.30
N THR A 46 0.92 20.31 12.17
CA THR A 46 2.15 19.58 12.52
C THR A 46 1.93 18.10 12.93
N PRO A 47 0.90 17.73 13.73
CA PRO A 47 0.63 16.35 14.02
C PRO A 47 0.27 15.49 12.80
N TYR A 48 -0.42 16.06 11.80
CA TYR A 48 -0.72 15.38 10.56
C TYR A 48 0.54 15.04 9.77
N ARG A 49 1.47 15.98 9.68
CA ARG A 49 2.77 15.77 9.06
C ARG A 49 3.53 14.61 9.70
N TYR A 50 3.68 14.63 11.04
CA TYR A 50 4.36 13.54 11.74
C TYR A 50 3.66 12.20 11.60
N PHE A 51 2.33 12.19 11.56
CA PHE A 51 1.55 10.99 11.27
C PHE A 51 1.88 10.44 9.88
N VAL A 52 1.85 11.28 8.84
CA VAL A 52 2.17 10.88 7.45
C VAL A 52 3.60 10.34 7.36
N LEU A 53 4.57 11.00 7.99
CA LEU A 53 5.95 10.53 8.02
C LEU A 53 6.13 9.21 8.75
N ALA A 54 5.54 9.06 9.93
CA ALA A 54 5.60 7.81 10.69
C ALA A 54 5.01 6.65 9.89
N VAL A 55 3.86 6.87 9.24
CA VAL A 55 3.22 5.89 8.38
C VAL A 55 4.07 5.59 7.14
N ALA A 56 4.69 6.59 6.51
CA ALA A 56 5.56 6.39 5.36
C ALA A 56 6.78 5.53 5.74
N TRP A 57 7.48 5.85 6.82
CA TRP A 57 8.65 5.10 7.28
C TRP A 57 8.29 3.67 7.69
N THR A 58 7.22 3.47 8.45
CA THR A 58 6.79 2.12 8.85
C THR A 58 6.34 1.28 7.64
N THR A 59 5.72 1.91 6.64
CA THR A 59 5.37 1.25 5.38
C THR A 59 6.62 0.87 4.58
N ALA A 60 7.62 1.76 4.48
CA ALA A 60 8.89 1.46 3.82
C ALA A 60 9.58 0.26 4.44
N VAL A 61 9.71 0.25 5.76
CA VAL A 61 10.29 -0.88 6.51
C VAL A 61 9.48 -2.16 6.29
N GLY A 62 8.15 -2.07 6.34
CA GLY A 62 7.26 -3.21 6.11
C GLY A 62 7.41 -3.81 4.70
N ILE A 63 7.48 -2.98 3.67
CA ILE A 63 7.69 -3.43 2.27
C ILE A 63 9.06 -4.07 2.09
N VAL A 64 10.12 -3.45 2.59
CA VAL A 64 11.48 -4.01 2.52
C VAL A 64 11.55 -5.35 3.24
N ALA A 65 10.92 -5.47 4.42
CA ALA A 65 10.83 -6.73 5.15
C ALA A 65 10.08 -7.81 4.34
N LEU A 66 8.95 -7.46 3.71
CA LEU A 66 8.19 -8.41 2.88
C LEU A 66 8.98 -8.88 1.66
N ILE A 67 9.68 -7.96 0.97
CA ILE A 67 10.58 -8.30 -0.14
C ILE A 67 11.69 -9.23 0.35
N GLY A 68 12.32 -8.90 1.49
CA GLY A 68 13.38 -9.73 2.10
C GLY A 68 12.91 -11.13 2.47
N ILE A 69 11.75 -11.27 3.11
CA ILE A 69 11.13 -12.56 3.45
C ILE A 69 10.84 -13.36 2.18
N ARG A 70 10.32 -12.70 1.13
CA ARG A 70 10.03 -13.36 -0.15
C ARG A 70 11.30 -13.87 -0.83
N LEU A 71 12.35 -13.05 -0.88
CA LEU A 71 13.65 -13.44 -1.42
C LEU A 71 14.26 -14.59 -0.61
N ALA A 72 14.31 -14.49 0.71
CA ALA A 72 14.83 -15.53 1.58
C ALA A 72 14.05 -16.86 1.38
N THR A 73 12.72 -16.81 1.30
CA THR A 73 11.90 -18.00 1.05
C THR A 73 12.22 -18.63 -0.31
N ARG A 74 12.45 -17.82 -1.33
CA ARG A 74 12.78 -18.28 -2.67
C ARG A 74 14.16 -18.95 -2.73
N PHE A 75 15.16 -18.45 -2.02
CA PHE A 75 16.52 -18.94 -2.06
C PHE A 75 16.76 -20.14 -1.11
N PHE A 76 16.18 -20.10 0.10
CA PHE A 76 16.49 -21.08 1.15
C PHE A 76 15.44 -22.20 1.29
N HIS A 77 14.21 -22.03 0.78
CA HIS A 77 13.11 -22.98 0.99
C HIS A 77 12.47 -23.41 -0.33
N LYS A 78 13.25 -23.94 -1.28
CA LYS A 78 12.77 -24.40 -2.60
C LYS A 78 11.64 -25.45 -2.53
N SER A 79 11.51 -26.19 -1.42
CA SER A 79 10.53 -27.29 -1.27
C SER A 79 9.22 -26.88 -0.59
N ARG A 80 9.12 -25.67 -0.03
CA ARG A 80 7.86 -25.20 0.58
C ARG A 80 7.14 -24.28 -0.39
N THR A 81 6.15 -24.80 -1.07
CA THR A 81 5.09 -24.01 -1.70
C THR A 81 4.34 -23.25 -0.62
N SER A 82 4.84 -22.06 -0.25
CA SER A 82 4.10 -21.18 0.64
C SER A 82 2.88 -20.66 -0.13
N ARG A 83 1.80 -20.32 0.57
CA ARG A 83 0.62 -19.65 -0.01
C ARG A 83 0.98 -18.39 -0.80
N PHE A 84 2.15 -17.80 -0.57
CA PHE A 84 2.70 -16.63 -1.28
C PHE A 84 3.31 -16.99 -2.64
N LEU A 85 3.65 -18.25 -2.91
CA LEU A 85 4.22 -18.68 -4.19
C LEU A 85 3.17 -19.02 -5.25
N GLY A 86 1.89 -19.09 -4.90
CA GLY A 86 0.80 -19.28 -5.86
C GLY A 86 0.48 -18.05 -6.71
N SER A 87 0.87 -16.84 -6.28
CA SER A 87 0.80 -15.64 -7.11
C SER A 87 2.04 -15.58 -8.01
N ARG A 88 1.86 -15.24 -9.29
CA ARG A 88 2.99 -14.97 -10.20
C ARG A 88 3.92 -13.95 -9.52
N SER A 89 5.15 -14.38 -9.20
CA SER A 89 6.10 -13.60 -8.39
C SER A 89 6.35 -12.19 -8.95
N LEU A 90 6.32 -12.05 -10.27
CA LEU A 90 6.49 -10.75 -10.96
C LEU A 90 5.40 -9.74 -10.57
N LYS A 91 4.13 -10.17 -10.52
CA LYS A 91 3.01 -9.30 -10.15
C LYS A 91 3.12 -8.81 -8.71
N ALA A 92 3.59 -9.65 -7.81
CA ALA A 92 3.79 -9.28 -6.42
C ALA A 92 4.94 -8.28 -6.26
N TYR A 93 6.08 -8.49 -6.92
CA TYR A 93 7.19 -7.53 -6.92
C TYR A 93 6.81 -6.18 -7.54
N TYR A 94 5.99 -6.20 -8.60
CA TYR A 94 5.46 -4.97 -9.19
C TYR A 94 4.67 -4.15 -8.16
N VAL A 95 3.74 -4.78 -7.43
CA VAL A 95 2.94 -4.09 -6.40
C VAL A 95 3.82 -3.59 -5.24
N GLU A 96 4.77 -4.40 -4.79
CA GLU A 96 5.71 -4.03 -3.73
C GLU A 96 6.60 -2.85 -4.17
N ALA A 97 7.12 -2.88 -5.40
CA ALA A 97 7.95 -1.81 -5.95
C ALA A 97 7.18 -0.50 -6.15
N THR A 98 5.93 -0.55 -6.61
CA THR A 98 5.11 0.65 -6.78
C THR A 98 4.75 1.30 -5.44
N ILE A 99 4.42 0.51 -4.41
CA ILE A 99 4.17 1.05 -3.07
C ILE A 99 5.44 1.68 -2.52
N LEU A 100 6.59 1.02 -2.66
CA LEU A 100 7.87 1.55 -2.22
C LEU A 100 8.21 2.87 -2.93
N ALA A 101 8.00 2.95 -4.25
CA ALA A 101 8.23 4.17 -5.02
C ALA A 101 7.34 5.33 -4.53
N VAL A 102 6.05 5.08 -4.27
CA VAL A 102 5.14 6.11 -3.72
C VAL A 102 5.61 6.58 -2.34
N VAL A 103 6.02 5.65 -1.47
CA VAL A 103 6.51 5.99 -0.13
C VAL A 103 7.80 6.81 -0.19
N ILE A 104 8.73 6.47 -1.07
CA ILE A 104 9.95 7.26 -1.30
C ILE A 104 9.57 8.67 -1.76
N CYS A 105 8.63 8.81 -2.70
CA CYS A 105 8.15 10.14 -3.11
C CYS A 105 7.56 10.95 -1.94
N VAL A 106 6.78 10.31 -1.04
CA VAL A 106 6.22 10.99 0.14
C VAL A 106 7.32 11.53 1.06
N ILE A 107 8.31 10.69 1.38
CA ILE A 107 9.44 11.08 2.25
C ILE A 107 10.28 12.18 1.58
N THR A 108 10.52 12.07 0.27
CA THR A 108 11.27 13.06 -0.49
C THR A 108 10.55 14.40 -0.55
N LEU A 109 9.22 14.39 -0.77
CA LEU A 109 8.41 15.63 -0.75
C LEU A 109 8.48 16.31 0.61
N ASP A 110 8.27 15.57 1.71
CA ASP A 110 8.40 16.16 3.05
C ASP A 110 9.79 16.75 3.29
N TYR A 111 10.85 16.07 2.84
CA TYR A 111 12.20 16.59 2.93
C TYR A 111 12.38 17.90 2.13
N LEU A 112 11.92 17.96 0.88
CA LEU A 112 12.05 19.12 0.01
C LEU A 112 11.23 20.33 0.53
N GLU A 113 10.03 20.08 1.04
CA GLU A 113 9.13 21.12 1.59
C GLU A 113 9.69 21.79 2.86
N HIS A 114 10.57 21.10 3.59
CA HIS A 114 11.12 21.57 4.86
C HIS A 114 12.60 22.01 4.76
N GLN A 115 13.12 22.16 3.55
CA GLN A 115 14.41 22.79 3.32
C GLN A 115 14.33 24.31 3.53
N TYR A 116 15.47 24.92 3.89
CA TYR A 116 15.58 26.38 4.04
C TYR A 116 15.23 27.13 2.75
N TYR A 117 15.56 26.55 1.60
CA TYR A 117 15.11 26.99 0.28
C TYR A 117 14.32 25.88 -0.37
N VAL A 118 13.02 26.14 -0.59
CA VAL A 118 12.15 25.18 -1.29
C VAL A 118 12.43 25.30 -2.80
N ASP A 119 13.02 24.26 -3.39
CA ASP A 119 13.10 24.15 -4.83
C ASP A 119 11.74 23.70 -5.39
N GLY A 120 10.95 24.67 -5.84
CA GLY A 120 9.60 24.43 -6.39
C GLY A 120 9.61 23.48 -7.57
N THR A 121 10.65 23.52 -8.42
CA THR A 121 10.77 22.61 -9.55
C THR A 121 10.98 21.17 -9.09
N ALA A 122 11.83 20.95 -8.09
CA ALA A 122 12.06 19.63 -7.52
C ALA A 122 10.78 19.04 -6.89
N VAL A 123 10.03 19.86 -6.15
CA VAL A 123 8.73 19.48 -5.57
C VAL A 123 7.75 19.05 -6.67
N GLN A 124 7.61 19.85 -7.73
CA GLN A 124 6.72 19.55 -8.86
C GLN A 124 7.11 18.24 -9.57
N ILE A 125 8.40 18.02 -9.81
CA ILE A 125 8.89 16.79 -10.44
C ILE A 125 8.56 15.58 -9.58
N VAL A 126 8.86 15.60 -8.29
CA VAL A 126 8.61 14.46 -7.39
C VAL A 126 7.10 14.22 -7.24
N ALA A 127 6.28 15.28 -7.14
CA ALA A 127 4.83 15.17 -7.13
C ALA A 127 4.29 14.53 -8.42
N ALA A 128 4.80 14.96 -9.59
CA ALA A 128 4.44 14.38 -10.88
C ALA A 128 4.83 12.90 -10.96
N VAL A 129 6.04 12.53 -10.54
CA VAL A 129 6.48 11.12 -10.49
C VAL A 129 5.56 10.29 -9.59
N LYS A 130 5.22 10.79 -8.41
CA LYS A 130 4.30 10.11 -7.50
C LYS A 130 2.93 9.85 -8.13
N ILE A 131 2.37 10.85 -8.81
CA ILE A 131 1.09 10.71 -9.51
C ILE A 131 1.21 9.71 -10.65
N TRP A 132 2.25 9.81 -11.48
CA TRP A 132 2.49 8.88 -12.58
C TRP A 132 2.58 7.43 -12.09
N VAL A 133 3.37 7.16 -11.07
CA VAL A 133 3.49 5.82 -10.48
C VAL A 133 2.13 5.32 -9.99
N SER A 134 1.36 6.18 -9.34
CA SER A 134 0.03 5.82 -8.82
C SER A 134 -0.98 5.54 -9.94
N VAL A 135 -1.01 6.39 -10.97
CA VAL A 135 -1.90 6.22 -12.14
C VAL A 135 -1.53 4.95 -12.91
N MET A 136 -0.23 4.73 -13.18
CA MET A 136 0.23 3.52 -13.85
C MET A 136 -0.11 2.26 -13.08
N TRP A 137 -0.03 2.31 -11.75
CA TRP A 137 -0.48 1.21 -10.91
C TRP A 137 -1.97 0.92 -11.10
N PHE A 138 -2.82 1.96 -11.07
CA PHE A 138 -4.27 1.80 -11.33
C PHE A 138 -4.54 1.25 -12.73
N VAL A 139 -3.86 1.73 -13.76
CA VAL A 139 -4.02 1.23 -15.13
C VAL A 139 -3.65 -0.26 -15.21
N VAL A 140 -2.53 -0.66 -14.63
CA VAL A 140 -2.08 -2.06 -14.66
C VAL A 140 -3.05 -2.98 -13.93
N ILE A 141 -3.51 -2.62 -12.72
CA ILE A 141 -4.46 -3.47 -11.99
C ILE A 141 -5.84 -3.51 -12.63
N SER A 142 -6.28 -2.43 -13.27
CA SER A 142 -7.56 -2.39 -13.99
C SER A 142 -7.56 -3.28 -15.24
N ASN A 143 -6.41 -3.41 -15.90
CA ASN A 143 -6.26 -4.31 -17.05
C ASN A 143 -6.03 -5.78 -16.65
N ASP A 144 -5.62 -6.05 -15.40
CA ASP A 144 -5.37 -7.40 -14.91
C ASP A 144 -6.19 -7.71 -13.64
N LEU A 145 -7.45 -8.03 -13.86
CA LEU A 145 -8.39 -8.40 -12.78
C LEU A 145 -7.98 -9.68 -12.04
N THR A 146 -7.07 -10.47 -12.62
CA THR A 146 -6.53 -11.68 -11.98
C THR A 146 -5.41 -11.39 -10.97
N MET A 147 -4.99 -10.11 -10.84
CA MET A 147 -3.97 -9.67 -9.91
C MET A 147 -4.49 -9.62 -8.46
N GLY A 148 -4.75 -10.80 -7.87
CA GLY A 148 -5.28 -10.92 -6.52
C GLY A 148 -4.45 -10.20 -5.44
N VAL A 149 -3.12 -10.06 -5.65
CA VAL A 149 -2.22 -9.32 -4.75
C VAL A 149 -2.59 -7.84 -4.65
N ALA A 150 -3.09 -7.23 -5.72
CA ALA A 150 -3.54 -5.83 -5.71
C ALA A 150 -5.01 -5.73 -5.27
N TRP A 151 -5.88 -6.55 -5.85
CA TRP A 151 -7.32 -6.49 -5.64
C TRP A 151 -7.77 -6.86 -4.23
N HIS A 152 -7.03 -7.72 -3.51
CA HIS A 152 -7.41 -8.12 -2.15
C HIS A 152 -7.57 -6.93 -1.19
N ARG A 153 -6.87 -5.81 -1.42
CA ARG A 153 -6.97 -4.60 -0.59
C ARG A 153 -8.34 -3.94 -0.68
N PHE A 154 -8.92 -3.97 -1.87
CA PHE A 154 -10.25 -3.40 -2.13
C PHE A 154 -11.36 -4.40 -1.79
N LEU A 155 -11.12 -5.69 -2.05
CA LEU A 155 -12.12 -6.73 -1.86
C LEU A 155 -12.15 -7.30 -0.43
N ALA A 156 -11.07 -7.14 0.36
CA ALA A 156 -11.00 -7.69 1.70
C ALA A 156 -12.16 -7.24 2.62
N PRO A 157 -12.56 -5.96 2.67
CA PRO A 157 -13.71 -5.52 3.49
C PRO A 157 -14.99 -6.25 3.10
N PHE A 158 -15.26 -6.38 1.79
CA PHE A 158 -16.43 -7.09 1.28
C PHE A 158 -16.34 -8.59 1.57
N ASN A 159 -15.18 -9.21 1.37
CA ASN A 159 -14.98 -10.62 1.67
C ASN A 159 -15.11 -10.94 3.17
N ILE A 160 -14.70 -10.00 4.04
CA ILE A 160 -14.88 -10.14 5.49
C ILE A 160 -16.35 -9.97 5.84
N PHE A 161 -17.00 -8.96 5.26
CA PHE A 161 -18.40 -8.66 5.49
C PHE A 161 -19.33 -9.81 5.06
N PHE A 162 -19.06 -10.42 3.89
CA PHE A 162 -19.82 -11.54 3.37
C PHE A 162 -19.27 -12.92 3.76
N LYS A 163 -18.26 -12.96 4.64
CA LYS A 163 -17.71 -14.23 5.11
C LYS A 163 -18.73 -14.99 5.94
N ARG A 164 -18.95 -16.25 5.60
CA ARG A 164 -19.77 -17.18 6.38
C ARG A 164 -18.96 -17.85 7.47
N ASN A 165 -19.60 -18.10 8.60
CA ASN A 165 -19.03 -18.91 9.67
C ASN A 165 -19.05 -20.41 9.28
N LEU A 166 -18.22 -21.23 9.96
CA LEU A 166 -18.14 -22.67 9.70
C LEU A 166 -19.46 -23.42 10.07
N ASP A 167 -20.31 -22.79 10.87
CA ASP A 167 -21.64 -23.27 11.26
C ASP A 167 -22.76 -22.83 10.31
N SER A 168 -22.40 -22.44 9.08
CA SER A 168 -23.29 -21.94 8.03
C SER A 168 -24.07 -20.67 8.40
N ARG A 169 -23.83 -20.09 9.57
CA ARG A 169 -24.41 -18.80 9.95
C ARG A 169 -23.67 -17.67 9.26
N PRO A 170 -24.32 -16.84 8.47
CA PRO A 170 -23.69 -15.69 7.89
C PRO A 170 -23.39 -14.68 9.00
N THR A 171 -22.32 -13.94 8.86
CA THR A 171 -22.10 -12.73 9.66
C THR A 171 -23.22 -11.71 9.39
N LEU A 172 -24.00 -11.88 8.32
CA LEU A 172 -25.03 -10.96 7.85
C LEU A 172 -26.22 -11.66 7.16
N GLY A 173 -26.71 -12.74 7.71
CA GLY A 173 -27.88 -13.45 7.21
C GLY A 173 -27.58 -14.93 6.87
N GLU A 174 -28.46 -15.84 7.26
CA GLU A 174 -28.29 -17.26 7.07
C GLU A 174 -28.54 -17.65 5.61
N LEU A 175 -27.56 -18.38 5.03
CA LEU A 175 -27.88 -19.24 3.90
C LEU A 175 -28.16 -20.63 4.47
N PRO A 176 -29.28 -21.27 4.09
CA PRO A 176 -29.54 -22.63 4.48
C PRO A 176 -28.40 -23.56 4.05
N GLU A 177 -28.10 -24.56 4.86
CA GLU A 177 -27.16 -25.63 4.49
C GLU A 177 -27.57 -26.21 3.15
N MET A 178 -26.65 -26.23 2.19
CA MET A 178 -26.85 -27.06 1.01
C MET A 178 -26.63 -28.49 1.45
N ILE A 179 -27.73 -29.21 1.66
CA ILE A 179 -27.73 -30.64 1.87
C ILE A 179 -27.30 -31.26 0.53
N SER A 180 -26.12 -31.85 0.50
CA SER A 180 -25.60 -32.63 -0.61
C SER A 180 -26.12 -34.06 -0.52
#